data_2441adcc45608eeb62eff4c44d165709
#
_entry.id   2441adcc45608eeb62eff4c44d165709
#
_cell.length_a   1.000
_cell.length_b   1.000
_cell.length_c   1.000
_cell.angle_alpha   90.00
_cell.angle_beta   90.00
_cell.angle_gamma   90.00
#
_symmetry.space_group_name_H-M   'P 1'
#
loop_
_entity.id
_entity.type
_entity.pdbx_description
1 polymer ?
#
loop_
_entity_poly.entity_id
_entity_poly.type
_entity_poly.pdbx_seq_one_letter_code
_entity_poly.pdbx_strand_id
1 'polypeptide(L)'
;SDEAEAFLADEDPEKRNKLIDRLLDHSHWADHWATKWSDLIRPNDILVGAKMVYVLDQWTREQFRRNLPYDQFVRQVVAAEGNAIQNGASVVFRDRPKPEDVATLVAQVFLGVRIECAKCHHHPLDKWSQKDFYQFAAFFGQVKQQGNRGNKGFTIFHSGEGEVKHPMTQQVMQPTPLEGQPVVLELGDDPRAALADWMADRKNTFIA
;
A
#
# COMPACT_ATOMS: atom_id res chain seq x y z
N SER A 1 -16.57 25.76 21.77
CA SER A 1 -17.05 26.30 20.47
C SER A 1 -18.57 26.25 20.48
N ASP A 2 -19.21 27.13 19.73
CA ASP A 2 -20.65 27.24 19.63
C ASP A 2 -21.32 25.90 19.28
N GLU A 3 -20.69 25.11 18.43
CA GLU A 3 -21.18 23.79 18.06
C GLU A 3 -21.17 22.79 19.25
N ALA A 4 -20.12 22.80 20.08
CA ALA A 4 -20.06 21.97 21.28
C ALA A 4 -21.09 22.41 22.32
N GLU A 5 -21.32 23.70 22.48
CA GLU A 5 -22.31 24.24 23.39
C GLU A 5 -23.73 23.91 22.93
N ALA A 6 -24.00 24.03 21.62
CA ALA A 6 -25.26 23.61 21.01
C ALA A 6 -25.55 22.13 21.21
N PHE A 7 -24.52 21.27 21.02
CA PHE A 7 -24.66 19.83 21.26
C PHE A 7 -24.95 19.48 22.73
N LEU A 8 -24.31 20.18 23.66
CA LEU A 8 -24.55 19.97 25.09
C LEU A 8 -25.95 20.41 25.50
N ALA A 9 -26.46 21.50 24.94
CA ALA A 9 -27.80 22.04 25.21
C ALA A 9 -28.94 21.28 24.50
N ASP A 10 -28.62 20.47 23.48
CA ASP A 10 -29.63 19.67 22.76
C ASP A 10 -30.15 18.55 23.66
N GLU A 11 -31.47 18.46 23.84
CA GLU A 11 -32.16 17.44 24.65
C GLU A 11 -32.61 16.23 23.82
N ASP A 12 -32.35 16.20 22.50
CA ASP A 12 -32.72 15.07 21.63
C ASP A 12 -31.99 13.80 22.06
N PRO A 13 -32.70 12.70 22.40
CA PRO A 13 -32.08 11.42 22.77
C PRO A 13 -31.21 10.85 21.66
N GLU A 14 -31.49 11.18 20.38
CA GLU A 14 -30.74 10.74 19.21
C GLU A 14 -29.59 11.69 18.80
N LYS A 15 -29.36 12.76 19.56
CA LYS A 15 -28.35 13.78 19.21
C LYS A 15 -26.96 13.21 18.90
N ARG A 16 -26.56 12.15 19.62
CA ARG A 16 -25.26 11.50 19.43
C ARG A 16 -25.20 10.76 18.09
N ASN A 17 -26.21 10.01 17.74
CA ASN A 17 -26.29 9.29 16.47
C ASN A 17 -26.32 10.27 15.29
N LYS A 18 -27.14 11.31 15.38
CA LYS A 18 -27.18 12.38 14.37
C LYS A 18 -25.85 13.10 14.20
N LEU A 19 -25.12 13.33 15.31
CA LEU A 19 -23.78 13.92 15.25
C LEU A 19 -22.78 12.97 14.56
N ILE A 20 -22.82 11.67 14.88
CA ILE A 20 -21.95 10.67 14.25
C ILE A 20 -22.18 10.64 12.74
N ASP A 21 -23.42 10.53 12.30
CA ASP A 21 -23.78 10.52 10.87
C ASP A 21 -23.29 11.79 10.17
N ARG A 22 -23.53 12.96 10.76
CA ARG A 22 -23.04 14.24 10.24
C ARG A 22 -21.50 14.29 10.13
N LEU A 23 -20.78 13.76 11.11
CA LEU A 23 -19.31 13.76 11.11
C LEU A 23 -18.75 12.77 10.09
N LEU A 24 -19.40 11.63 9.86
CA LEU A 24 -19.03 10.67 8.84
C LEU A 24 -19.20 11.22 7.42
N ASP A 25 -20.23 12.03 7.19
CA ASP A 25 -20.47 12.70 5.91
C ASP A 25 -19.62 13.96 5.70
N HIS A 26 -18.94 14.43 6.75
CA HIS A 26 -18.17 15.67 6.68
C HIS A 26 -16.87 15.49 5.89
N SER A 27 -16.52 16.49 5.07
CA SER A 27 -15.28 16.46 4.26
C SER A 27 -14.01 16.24 5.08
N HIS A 28 -13.98 16.71 6.32
CA HIS A 28 -12.84 16.51 7.24
C HIS A 28 -12.63 15.05 7.63
N TRP A 29 -13.64 14.18 7.49
CA TRP A 29 -13.45 12.74 7.68
C TRP A 29 -12.39 12.19 6.72
N ALA A 30 -12.52 12.50 5.44
CA ALA A 30 -11.54 12.07 4.43
C ALA A 30 -10.16 12.68 4.68
N ASP A 31 -10.09 13.96 5.08
CA ASP A 31 -8.84 14.63 5.41
C ASP A 31 -8.13 14.00 6.62
N HIS A 32 -8.89 13.64 7.65
CA HIS A 32 -8.37 12.97 8.84
C HIS A 32 -7.75 11.60 8.48
N TRP A 33 -8.49 10.76 7.75
CA TRP A 33 -8.01 9.44 7.40
C TRP A 33 -6.86 9.46 6.38
N ALA A 34 -6.91 10.37 5.40
CA ALA A 34 -5.79 10.56 4.48
C ALA A 34 -4.50 10.96 5.22
N THR A 35 -4.59 11.81 6.24
CA THR A 35 -3.44 12.15 7.08
C THR A 35 -2.88 10.92 7.79
N LYS A 36 -3.74 10.07 8.38
CA LYS A 36 -3.32 8.81 9.00
C LYS A 36 -2.61 7.87 8.02
N TRP A 37 -3.14 7.75 6.81
CA TRP A 37 -2.54 6.92 5.77
C TRP A 37 -1.22 7.51 5.24
N SER A 38 -1.10 8.82 5.16
CA SER A 38 0.18 9.49 4.85
C SER A 38 1.24 9.17 5.89
N ASP A 39 0.87 9.12 7.18
CA ASP A 39 1.77 8.72 8.27
C ASP A 39 2.19 7.24 8.19
N LEU A 40 1.30 6.36 7.72
CA LEU A 40 1.59 4.93 7.55
C LEU A 40 2.50 4.67 6.33
N ILE A 41 2.19 5.27 5.19
CA ILE A 41 2.95 5.10 3.95
C ILE A 41 4.30 5.85 4.05
N ARG A 42 4.32 7.04 4.67
CA ARG A 42 5.50 7.88 4.95
C ARG A 42 6.40 8.06 3.72
N PRO A 43 5.92 8.69 2.65
CA PRO A 43 6.74 8.95 1.48
C PRO A 43 7.92 9.87 1.84
N ASN A 44 9.11 9.54 1.35
CA ASN A 44 10.31 10.33 1.59
C ASN A 44 10.39 11.48 0.57
N ASP A 45 10.17 12.70 1.01
CA ASP A 45 10.16 13.91 0.18
C ASP A 45 11.52 14.20 -0.49
N ILE A 46 12.63 13.77 0.11
CA ILE A 46 13.97 13.89 -0.49
C ILE A 46 14.09 12.97 -1.72
N LEU A 47 13.50 11.78 -1.68
CA LEU A 47 13.58 10.80 -2.77
C LEU A 47 12.58 11.06 -3.89
N VAL A 48 11.36 11.44 -3.54
CA VAL A 48 10.28 11.61 -4.52
C VAL A 48 10.00 13.07 -4.87
N GLY A 49 10.42 14.02 -4.03
CA GLY A 49 10.13 15.45 -4.13
C GLY A 49 8.75 15.82 -3.57
N ALA A 50 8.65 17.03 -3.01
CA ALA A 50 7.43 17.53 -2.37
C ALA A 50 6.20 17.46 -3.29
N LYS A 51 6.37 17.68 -4.60
CA LYS A 51 5.28 17.56 -5.58
C LYS A 51 4.68 16.16 -5.60
N MET A 52 5.49 15.11 -5.53
CA MET A 52 5.00 13.73 -5.57
C MET A 52 4.37 13.32 -4.24
N VAL A 53 4.90 13.81 -3.12
CA VAL A 53 4.24 13.67 -1.80
C VAL A 53 2.84 14.26 -1.85
N TYR A 54 2.70 15.47 -2.38
CA TYR A 54 1.39 16.12 -2.56
C TYR A 54 0.46 15.33 -3.49
N VAL A 55 0.97 14.78 -4.59
CA VAL A 55 0.18 13.96 -5.53
C VAL A 55 -0.36 12.70 -4.85
N LEU A 56 0.47 12.00 -4.07
CA LEU A 56 0.04 10.84 -3.29
C LEU A 56 -1.00 11.24 -2.22
N ASP A 57 -0.78 12.34 -1.50
CA ASP A 57 -1.73 12.85 -0.51
C ASP A 57 -3.10 13.17 -1.14
N GLN A 58 -3.12 13.88 -2.26
CA GLN A 58 -4.37 14.20 -2.95
C GLN A 58 -5.09 12.96 -3.48
N TRP A 59 -4.32 12.00 -4.03
CA TRP A 59 -4.87 10.72 -4.45
C TRP A 59 -5.51 9.99 -3.25
N THR A 60 -4.81 9.90 -2.13
CA THR A 60 -5.31 9.25 -0.91
C THR A 60 -6.59 9.92 -0.39
N ARG A 61 -6.62 11.26 -0.31
CA ARG A 61 -7.82 12.02 0.10
C ARG A 61 -9.01 11.71 -0.80
N GLU A 62 -8.80 11.63 -2.09
CA GLU A 62 -9.87 11.33 -3.04
C GLU A 62 -10.43 9.92 -2.85
N GLN A 63 -9.57 8.90 -2.53
CA GLN A 63 -10.09 7.56 -2.25
C GLN A 63 -10.99 7.56 -1.00
N PHE A 64 -10.61 8.31 0.04
CA PHE A 64 -11.44 8.44 1.25
C PHE A 64 -12.72 9.25 1.01
N ARG A 65 -12.68 10.30 0.20
CA ARG A 65 -13.90 11.06 -0.19
C ARG A 65 -14.91 10.18 -0.92
N ARG A 66 -14.42 9.27 -1.74
CA ARG A 66 -15.26 8.28 -2.46
C ARG A 66 -15.68 7.10 -1.60
N ASN A 67 -15.20 7.05 -0.36
CA ASN A 67 -15.38 5.90 0.50
C ASN A 67 -15.03 4.59 -0.22
N LEU A 68 -13.86 4.57 -0.90
CA LEU A 68 -13.43 3.42 -1.70
C LEU A 68 -13.33 2.19 -0.78
N PRO A 69 -13.90 1.04 -1.15
CA PRO A 69 -13.73 -0.21 -0.40
C PRO A 69 -12.25 -0.54 -0.17
N TYR A 70 -11.94 -1.04 1.02
CA TYR A 70 -10.55 -1.23 1.46
C TYR A 70 -9.77 -2.19 0.55
N ASP A 71 -10.39 -3.27 0.10
CA ASP A 71 -9.80 -4.22 -0.84
C ASP A 71 -9.42 -3.56 -2.17
N GLN A 72 -10.25 -2.63 -2.66
CA GLN A 72 -9.96 -1.86 -3.86
C GLN A 72 -8.84 -0.83 -3.63
N PHE A 73 -8.80 -0.20 -2.44
CA PHE A 73 -7.72 0.70 -2.07
C PHE A 73 -6.37 -0.04 -2.05
N VAL A 74 -6.31 -1.21 -1.40
CA VAL A 74 -5.12 -2.06 -1.35
C VAL A 74 -4.68 -2.46 -2.76
N ARG A 75 -5.61 -2.91 -3.59
CA ARG A 75 -5.34 -3.28 -4.99
C ARG A 75 -4.74 -2.12 -5.79
N GLN A 76 -5.31 -0.93 -5.66
CA GLN A 76 -4.82 0.26 -6.36
C GLN A 76 -3.42 0.67 -5.92
N VAL A 77 -3.02 0.40 -4.68
CA VAL A 77 -1.65 0.67 -4.21
C VAL A 77 -0.69 -0.44 -4.65
N VAL A 78 -1.05 -1.70 -4.39
CA VAL A 78 -0.15 -2.86 -4.61
C VAL A 78 0.16 -3.06 -6.09
N ALA A 79 -0.84 -2.91 -6.96
CA ALA A 79 -0.70 -3.04 -8.40
C ALA A 79 -0.63 -1.69 -9.14
N ALA A 80 -0.24 -0.61 -8.44
CA ALA A 80 -0.17 0.72 -9.04
C ALA A 80 0.83 0.77 -10.20
N GLU A 81 0.40 1.36 -11.31
CA GLU A 81 1.24 1.61 -12.48
C GLU A 81 0.81 2.91 -13.20
N GLY A 82 1.58 3.28 -14.21
CA GLY A 82 1.33 4.47 -15.01
C GLY A 82 2.08 5.70 -14.50
N ASN A 83 1.73 6.85 -15.06
CA ASN A 83 2.34 8.13 -14.71
C ASN A 83 1.91 8.56 -13.30
N ALA A 84 2.88 8.88 -12.44
CA ALA A 84 2.64 9.23 -11.04
C ALA A 84 1.75 10.49 -10.86
N ILE A 85 1.76 11.42 -11.82
CA ILE A 85 0.88 12.60 -11.75
C ILE A 85 -0.58 12.23 -11.98
N GLN A 86 -0.83 11.19 -12.79
CA GLN A 86 -2.18 10.70 -13.08
C GLN A 86 -2.65 9.63 -12.09
N ASN A 87 -1.71 8.85 -11.58
CA ASN A 87 -1.96 7.81 -10.57
C ASN A 87 -1.03 8.00 -9.37
N GLY A 88 -1.51 8.72 -8.36
CA GLY A 88 -0.73 9.04 -7.16
C GLY A 88 -0.27 7.82 -6.37
N ALA A 89 -0.99 6.70 -6.44
CA ALA A 89 -0.58 5.45 -5.77
C ALA A 89 0.78 4.94 -6.25
N SER A 90 1.15 5.19 -7.51
CA SER A 90 2.43 4.76 -8.07
C SER A 90 3.66 5.44 -7.44
N VAL A 91 3.46 6.53 -6.69
CA VAL A 91 4.53 7.21 -5.93
C VAL A 91 5.18 6.27 -4.93
N VAL A 92 4.44 5.32 -4.38
CA VAL A 92 4.96 4.31 -3.44
C VAL A 92 6.16 3.54 -4.01
N PHE A 93 6.12 3.20 -5.30
CA PHE A 93 7.21 2.47 -5.96
C PHE A 93 8.42 3.36 -6.27
N ARG A 94 8.23 4.66 -6.43
CA ARG A 94 9.34 5.59 -6.56
C ARG A 94 10.08 5.80 -5.26
N ASP A 95 9.34 5.89 -4.18
CA ASP A 95 9.88 6.04 -2.83
C ASP A 95 10.66 4.78 -2.39
N ARG A 96 10.23 3.62 -2.89
CA ARG A 96 10.82 2.31 -2.58
C ARG A 96 11.19 1.56 -3.86
N PRO A 97 12.36 1.86 -4.45
CA PRO A 97 12.73 1.30 -5.76
C PRO A 97 13.16 -0.18 -5.68
N LYS A 98 13.39 -0.73 -4.48
CA LYS A 98 13.79 -2.12 -4.30
C LYS A 98 12.58 -2.98 -3.93
N PRO A 99 12.44 -4.17 -4.53
CA PRO A 99 11.36 -5.12 -4.22
C PRO A 99 11.22 -5.40 -2.72
N GLU A 100 12.34 -5.53 -2.02
CA GLU A 100 12.38 -5.81 -0.58
C GLU A 100 11.78 -4.67 0.27
N ASP A 101 11.98 -3.43 -0.15
CA ASP A 101 11.49 -2.27 0.59
C ASP A 101 9.97 -2.09 0.36
N VAL A 102 9.48 -2.42 -0.86
CA VAL A 102 8.04 -2.48 -1.15
C VAL A 102 7.38 -3.62 -0.37
N ALA A 103 7.99 -4.80 -0.35
CA ALA A 103 7.51 -5.96 0.41
C ALA A 103 7.37 -5.64 1.90
N THR A 104 8.39 -4.99 2.49
CA THR A 104 8.35 -4.54 3.89
C THR A 104 7.18 -3.60 4.14
N LEU A 105 6.99 -2.59 3.29
CA LEU A 105 5.87 -1.66 3.42
C LEU A 105 4.52 -2.39 3.32
N VAL A 106 4.33 -3.19 2.28
CA VAL A 106 3.04 -3.87 2.02
C VAL A 106 2.70 -4.82 3.15
N ALA A 107 3.65 -5.62 3.63
CA ALA A 107 3.43 -6.51 4.76
C ALA A 107 3.08 -5.75 6.04
N GLN A 108 3.79 -4.67 6.34
CA GLN A 108 3.58 -3.93 7.57
C GLN A 108 2.29 -3.11 7.56
N VAL A 109 2.01 -2.39 6.46
CA VAL A 109 0.90 -1.43 6.39
C VAL A 109 -0.43 -2.12 6.10
N PHE A 110 -0.43 -3.10 5.19
CA PHE A 110 -1.66 -3.73 4.73
C PHE A 110 -1.95 -5.09 5.36
N LEU A 111 -0.92 -5.84 5.79
CA LEU A 111 -1.10 -7.15 6.41
C LEU A 111 -0.86 -7.13 7.92
N GLY A 112 -0.36 -6.03 8.48
CA GLY A 112 -0.03 -5.92 9.91
C GLY A 112 1.16 -6.77 10.36
N VAL A 113 1.96 -7.29 9.41
CA VAL A 113 3.08 -8.22 9.68
C VAL A 113 4.42 -7.52 9.51
N ARG A 114 5.26 -7.58 10.52
CA ARG A 114 6.63 -7.04 10.48
C ARG A 114 7.62 -8.11 10.01
N ILE A 115 7.82 -8.22 8.70
CA ILE A 115 8.74 -9.20 8.12
C ILE A 115 10.16 -8.66 7.89
N GLU A 116 10.45 -7.41 8.19
CA GLU A 116 11.72 -6.76 7.85
C GLU A 116 12.93 -7.48 8.44
N CYS A 117 12.83 -8.01 9.69
CA CYS A 117 13.92 -8.79 10.31
C CYS A 117 14.29 -10.02 9.48
N ALA A 118 13.31 -10.61 8.78
CA ALA A 118 13.52 -11.78 7.93
C ALA A 118 14.33 -11.48 6.66
N LYS A 119 14.60 -10.22 6.35
CA LYS A 119 15.50 -9.81 5.24
C LYS A 119 16.94 -10.30 5.43
N CYS A 120 17.43 -10.32 6.68
CA CYS A 120 18.84 -10.66 6.98
C CYS A 120 19.01 -12.05 7.61
N HIS A 121 18.04 -12.50 8.40
CA HIS A 121 18.05 -13.79 9.11
C HIS A 121 16.59 -14.22 9.37
N HIS A 122 16.37 -15.44 9.86
CA HIS A 122 15.02 -15.84 10.29
C HIS A 122 14.51 -14.90 11.38
N HIS A 123 13.21 -14.57 11.31
CA HIS A 123 12.62 -13.62 12.25
C HIS A 123 12.81 -14.12 13.70
N PRO A 124 13.33 -13.29 14.63
CA PRO A 124 13.73 -13.76 15.95
C PRO A 124 12.56 -14.10 16.89
N LEU A 125 11.37 -13.53 16.63
CA LEU A 125 10.20 -13.65 17.49
C LEU A 125 8.95 -14.15 16.76
N ASP A 126 9.07 -14.44 15.46
CA ASP A 126 7.94 -14.87 14.63
C ASP A 126 8.40 -15.98 13.68
N LYS A 127 7.46 -16.65 13.01
CA LYS A 127 7.69 -17.82 12.16
C LYS A 127 8.36 -17.52 10.80
N TRP A 128 8.50 -16.26 10.43
CA TRP A 128 8.96 -15.86 9.10
C TRP A 128 10.42 -16.20 8.87
N SER A 129 10.70 -16.99 7.86
CA SER A 129 12.06 -17.27 7.41
C SER A 129 12.55 -16.22 6.41
N GLN A 130 13.87 -16.18 6.19
CA GLN A 130 14.46 -15.37 5.13
C GLN A 130 13.90 -15.76 3.74
N LYS A 131 13.61 -17.03 3.53
CA LYS A 131 12.97 -17.51 2.30
C LYS A 131 11.59 -16.90 2.11
N ASP A 132 10.75 -16.87 3.15
CA ASP A 132 9.38 -16.29 3.08
C ASP A 132 9.44 -14.81 2.72
N PHE A 133 10.41 -14.08 3.30
CA PHE A 133 10.62 -12.67 2.97
C PHE A 133 10.93 -12.45 1.49
N TYR A 134 11.89 -13.18 0.93
CA TYR A 134 12.30 -13.01 -0.47
C TYR A 134 11.29 -13.58 -1.46
N GLN A 135 10.53 -14.60 -1.09
CA GLN A 135 9.39 -15.08 -1.86
C GLN A 135 8.27 -14.01 -1.92
N PHE A 136 7.98 -13.35 -0.80
CA PHE A 136 7.03 -12.24 -0.79
C PHE A 136 7.55 -11.02 -1.57
N ALA A 137 8.82 -10.69 -1.46
CA ALA A 137 9.45 -9.63 -2.24
C ALA A 137 9.42 -9.90 -3.75
N ALA A 138 9.39 -11.17 -4.18
CA ALA A 138 9.37 -11.55 -5.58
C ALA A 138 8.14 -11.04 -6.36
N PHE A 139 7.02 -10.73 -5.69
CA PHE A 139 5.87 -10.06 -6.29
C PHE A 139 6.23 -8.71 -6.93
N PHE A 140 7.27 -8.05 -6.44
CA PHE A 140 7.69 -6.71 -6.86
C PHE A 140 8.94 -6.70 -7.74
N GLY A 141 9.50 -7.87 -8.04
CA GLY A 141 10.77 -8.00 -8.78
C GLY A 141 10.76 -7.44 -10.19
N GLN A 142 9.60 -7.44 -10.83
CA GLN A 142 9.42 -6.99 -12.21
C GLN A 142 8.92 -5.56 -12.35
N VAL A 143 8.80 -4.82 -11.24
CA VAL A 143 8.41 -3.41 -11.26
C VAL A 143 9.61 -2.56 -11.70
N LYS A 144 9.40 -1.76 -12.72
CA LYS A 144 10.39 -0.80 -13.23
C LYS A 144 9.84 0.61 -13.17
N GLN A 145 10.75 1.56 -13.18
CA GLN A 145 10.42 2.98 -13.22
C GLN A 145 11.22 3.71 -14.30
N GLN A 146 10.58 4.65 -14.96
CA GLN A 146 11.18 5.52 -15.96
C GLN A 146 10.86 6.97 -15.67
N GLY A 147 11.88 7.83 -15.62
CA GLY A 147 11.71 9.28 -15.51
C GLY A 147 11.13 9.87 -16.79
N ASN A 148 10.19 10.79 -16.66
CA ASN A 148 9.56 11.49 -17.79
C ASN A 148 10.30 12.79 -18.07
N ARG A 149 10.47 13.14 -19.36
CA ARG A 149 11.14 14.38 -19.77
C ARG A 149 10.36 15.62 -19.30
N GLY A 150 11.10 16.68 -18.94
CA GLY A 150 10.50 17.99 -18.65
C GLY A 150 9.70 18.06 -17.36
N ASN A 151 10.18 17.45 -16.29
CA ASN A 151 9.54 17.48 -14.95
C ASN A 151 8.09 16.95 -14.93
N LYS A 152 7.79 16.01 -15.86
CA LYS A 152 6.47 15.34 -15.98
C LYS A 152 6.31 14.15 -15.04
N GLY A 153 7.12 14.08 -13.97
CA GLY A 153 7.09 12.98 -13.01
C GLY A 153 7.83 11.75 -13.53
N PHE A 154 7.33 10.58 -13.17
CA PHE A 154 7.87 9.28 -13.57
C PHE A 154 6.70 8.33 -13.88
N THR A 155 7.02 7.25 -14.58
CA THR A 155 6.08 6.17 -14.89
C THR A 155 6.56 4.90 -14.24
N ILE A 156 5.66 4.20 -13.56
CA ILE A 156 5.84 2.85 -13.02
C ILE A 156 5.16 1.87 -13.96
N PHE A 157 5.80 0.75 -14.23
CA PHE A 157 5.24 -0.28 -15.10
C PHE A 157 5.76 -1.67 -14.74
N HIS A 158 4.98 -2.68 -15.06
CA HIS A 158 5.39 -4.07 -15.07
C HIS A 158 6.22 -4.33 -16.33
N SER A 159 7.45 -4.80 -16.18
CA SER A 159 8.38 -5.00 -17.31
C SER A 159 8.34 -6.41 -17.91
N GLY A 160 7.74 -7.38 -17.20
CA GLY A 160 7.86 -8.79 -17.52
C GLY A 160 9.25 -9.39 -17.24
N GLU A 161 10.20 -8.55 -16.81
CA GLU A 161 11.60 -8.94 -16.57
C GLU A 161 12.04 -8.49 -15.18
N GLY A 162 12.79 -9.33 -14.51
CA GLY A 162 13.37 -9.09 -13.19
C GLY A 162 13.13 -10.24 -12.25
N GLU A 163 14.12 -10.52 -11.43
CA GLU A 163 14.11 -11.62 -10.49
C GLU A 163 14.55 -11.14 -9.11
N VAL A 164 13.93 -11.67 -8.08
CA VAL A 164 14.42 -11.56 -6.71
C VAL A 164 15.16 -12.85 -6.36
N LYS A 165 16.39 -12.72 -5.85
CA LYS A 165 17.23 -13.86 -5.48
C LYS A 165 17.45 -13.91 -3.99
N HIS A 166 17.46 -15.11 -3.44
CA HIS A 166 17.86 -15.31 -2.05
C HIS A 166 19.32 -14.91 -1.86
N PRO A 167 19.68 -14.05 -0.91
CA PRO A 167 21.02 -13.47 -0.83
C PRO A 167 22.13 -14.50 -0.60
N MET A 168 21.84 -15.56 0.15
CA MET A 168 22.85 -16.59 0.47
C MET A 168 22.94 -17.68 -0.59
N THR A 169 21.79 -18.16 -1.08
CA THR A 169 21.77 -19.32 -2.01
C THR A 169 21.76 -18.92 -3.47
N GLN A 170 21.53 -17.64 -3.79
CA GLN A 170 21.36 -17.11 -5.15
C GLN A 170 20.20 -17.76 -5.94
N GLN A 171 19.38 -18.56 -5.27
CA GLN A 171 18.20 -19.15 -5.88
C GLN A 171 17.17 -18.07 -6.22
N VAL A 172 16.61 -18.15 -7.42
CA VAL A 172 15.50 -17.28 -7.83
C VAL A 172 14.27 -17.64 -7.01
N MET A 173 13.63 -16.61 -6.42
CA MET A 173 12.45 -16.77 -5.59
C MET A 173 11.19 -16.65 -6.42
N GLN A 174 10.29 -17.61 -6.28
CA GLN A 174 8.96 -17.55 -6.87
C GLN A 174 8.04 -16.67 -6.01
N PRO A 175 7.20 -15.81 -6.60
CA PRO A 175 6.20 -15.06 -5.87
C PRO A 175 5.32 -15.99 -5.05
N THR A 176 5.35 -15.82 -3.73
CA THR A 176 4.59 -16.64 -2.77
C THR A 176 4.03 -15.72 -1.68
N PRO A 177 2.71 -15.71 -1.46
CA PRO A 177 2.12 -14.94 -0.38
C PRO A 177 2.51 -15.51 0.99
N LEU A 178 2.40 -14.68 2.02
CA LEU A 178 2.64 -15.15 3.39
C LEU A 178 1.63 -16.26 3.75
N GLU A 179 2.15 -17.39 4.26
CA GLU A 179 1.35 -18.61 4.54
C GLU A 179 0.67 -19.24 3.32
N GLY A 180 0.96 -18.77 2.11
CA GLY A 180 0.37 -19.29 0.88
C GLY A 180 1.26 -20.27 0.13
N GLN A 181 0.79 -20.66 -1.05
CA GLN A 181 1.54 -21.46 -2.00
C GLN A 181 2.15 -20.56 -3.11
N PRO A 182 3.24 -20.98 -3.76
CA PRO A 182 3.78 -20.25 -4.91
C PRO A 182 2.70 -19.99 -5.96
N VAL A 183 2.65 -18.75 -6.45
CA VAL A 183 1.68 -18.37 -7.48
C VAL A 183 2.15 -18.90 -8.85
N VAL A 184 1.22 -19.53 -9.57
CA VAL A 184 1.45 -19.92 -10.97
C VAL A 184 1.07 -18.72 -11.85
N LEU A 185 2.02 -18.22 -12.61
CA LEU A 185 1.86 -17.08 -13.50
C LEU A 185 2.05 -17.52 -14.95
N GLU A 186 1.23 -16.99 -15.84
CA GLU A 186 1.44 -17.12 -17.28
C GLU A 186 2.42 -16.05 -17.78
N LEU A 187 2.89 -16.23 -19.00
CA LEU A 187 3.80 -15.26 -19.61
C LEU A 187 3.11 -13.91 -19.81
N GLY A 188 3.64 -12.89 -19.17
CA GLY A 188 3.09 -11.53 -19.22
C GLY A 188 2.20 -11.14 -18.05
N ASP A 189 1.87 -12.08 -17.16
CA ASP A 189 1.11 -11.76 -15.97
C ASP A 189 1.92 -10.86 -15.01
N ASP A 190 1.23 -9.87 -14.44
CA ASP A 190 1.81 -9.07 -13.36
C ASP A 190 1.62 -9.79 -12.01
N PRO A 191 2.71 -10.21 -11.35
CA PRO A 191 2.62 -10.90 -10.06
C PRO A 191 1.86 -10.11 -8.99
N ARG A 192 1.88 -8.78 -9.05
CA ARG A 192 1.19 -7.89 -8.10
C ARG A 192 -0.33 -8.01 -8.18
N ALA A 193 -0.88 -8.33 -9.34
CA ALA A 193 -2.31 -8.59 -9.49
C ALA A 193 -2.73 -9.82 -8.67
N ALA A 194 -1.97 -10.92 -8.77
CA ALA A 194 -2.21 -12.12 -8.00
C ALA A 194 -2.03 -11.88 -6.48
N LEU A 195 -1.05 -11.06 -6.08
CA LEU A 195 -0.91 -10.65 -4.68
C LEU A 195 -2.14 -9.88 -4.21
N ALA A 196 -2.62 -8.91 -4.99
CA ALA A 196 -3.78 -8.11 -4.63
C ALA A 196 -5.06 -8.95 -4.56
N ASP A 197 -5.21 -9.95 -5.43
CA ASP A 197 -6.30 -10.93 -5.35
C ASP A 197 -6.25 -11.76 -4.08
N TRP A 198 -5.07 -12.27 -3.72
CA TRP A 198 -4.87 -12.98 -2.47
C TRP A 198 -5.15 -12.09 -1.24
N MET A 199 -4.70 -10.83 -1.27
CA MET A 199 -4.96 -9.88 -0.18
C MET A 199 -6.47 -9.58 -0.04
N ALA A 200 -7.21 -9.51 -1.13
CA ALA A 200 -8.65 -9.23 -1.15
C ALA A 200 -9.55 -10.47 -0.92
N ASP A 201 -8.97 -11.67 -0.83
CA ASP A 201 -9.73 -12.89 -0.59
C ASP A 201 -10.33 -12.86 0.83
N ARG A 202 -11.63 -13.12 0.94
CA ARG A 202 -12.36 -13.18 2.23
C ARG A 202 -11.80 -14.23 3.20
N LYS A 203 -11.01 -15.19 2.71
CA LYS A 203 -10.32 -16.20 3.54
C LYS A 203 -8.96 -15.71 4.04
N ASN A 204 -8.51 -14.53 3.58
CA ASN A 204 -7.25 -13.96 4.01
C ASN A 204 -7.38 -13.46 5.45
N THR A 205 -6.63 -14.08 6.37
CA THR A 205 -6.68 -13.77 7.80
C THR A 205 -5.91 -12.49 8.18
N PHE A 206 -5.15 -11.92 7.26
CA PHE A 206 -4.37 -10.70 7.51
C PHE A 206 -5.17 -9.41 7.28
N ILE A 207 -6.21 -9.45 6.44
CA ILE A 207 -7.02 -8.27 6.06
C ILE A 207 -8.46 -8.35 6.61
N ALA A 208 -8.74 -9.29 7.46
CA ALA A 208 -10.10 -9.50 8.02
C ALA A 208 -10.59 -8.30 8.87
#